data_ea218f1fb9305c1be9a78e7c1caecb41
#
_entry.id   ea218f1fb9305c1be9a78e7c1caecb41
#
_cell.length_a   1.000
_cell.length_b   1.000
_cell.length_c   1.000
_cell.angle_alpha   90.00
_cell.angle_beta   90.00
_cell.angle_gamma   90.00
#
_symmetry.space_group_name_H-M   'P 1'
#
loop_
_entity.id
_entity.type
_entity.pdbx_description
1 polymer ?
#
loop_
_entity_poly.entity_id
_entity_poly.type
_entity_poly.pdbx_seq_one_letter_code
_entity_poly.pdbx_strand_id
1 'polypeptide(L)'
;MALSSFLMQELIKRVRPGQRICSLGYPDIIATPDEVSAIVGNVSLKYLDKSVSKRHGVSYLLPDAQDFFKSLDIELDVYDVVKERGCEIICDLNHSLHTIEEYDVVIDVGTMEHCFNIGQALMNMASLVRLNGYIIHENPFLAGNHGFYGINPTLYTDFYEQNGFEIEMVKLADMHGGTYIHDAPRTKRFQISSPQELSCIAVAKRKVIKEFTFPIQTKYKELIK
;
A
#
# COMPACT_ATOMS: atom_id res chain seq x y z
N MET A 1 -7.81 -2.38 7.19
CA MET A 1 -7.06 -2.25 5.95
C MET A 1 -7.56 -3.23 4.93
N ALA A 2 -7.53 -2.86 3.65
CA ALA A 2 -8.14 -3.68 2.62
C ALA A 2 -7.33 -3.64 1.33
N LEU A 3 -6.84 -4.80 0.90
CA LEU A 3 -6.18 -4.98 -0.39
C LEU A 3 -7.29 -5.22 -1.43
N SER A 4 -7.62 -4.19 -2.21
CA SER A 4 -8.64 -4.27 -3.24
C SER A 4 -8.25 -5.26 -4.36
N SER A 5 -9.24 -5.76 -5.11
CA SER A 5 -8.98 -6.65 -6.27
C SER A 5 -8.01 -6.02 -7.28
N PHE A 6 -8.13 -4.71 -7.52
CA PHE A 6 -7.21 -3.99 -8.40
C PHE A 6 -5.77 -4.03 -7.86
N LEU A 7 -5.56 -3.71 -6.58
CA LEU A 7 -4.23 -3.73 -5.97
C LEU A 7 -3.65 -5.13 -5.86
N MET A 8 -4.49 -6.13 -5.57
CA MET A 8 -4.07 -7.52 -5.58
C MET A 8 -3.52 -7.90 -6.96
N GLN A 9 -4.20 -7.54 -8.04
CA GLN A 9 -3.72 -7.79 -9.40
C GLN A 9 -2.41 -7.03 -9.69
N GLU A 10 -2.28 -5.77 -9.27
CA GLU A 10 -1.04 -5.00 -9.43
C GLU A 10 0.12 -5.61 -8.63
N LEU A 11 -0.15 -6.13 -7.45
CA LEU A 11 0.83 -6.84 -6.63
C LEU A 11 1.29 -8.13 -7.31
N ILE A 12 0.35 -8.98 -7.76
CA ILE A 12 0.66 -10.27 -8.40
C ILE A 12 1.49 -10.12 -9.68
N LYS A 13 1.33 -9.04 -10.42
CA LYS A 13 2.20 -8.73 -11.58
C LYS A 13 3.67 -8.54 -11.19
N ARG A 14 3.95 -8.14 -9.95
CA ARG A 14 5.27 -7.70 -9.45
C ARG A 14 5.97 -8.70 -8.54
N VAL A 15 5.24 -9.69 -8.04
CA VAL A 15 5.81 -10.74 -7.17
C VAL A 15 6.09 -12.02 -7.94
N ARG A 16 6.98 -12.84 -7.40
CA ARG A 16 7.35 -14.16 -7.94
C ARG A 16 7.47 -15.16 -6.79
N PRO A 17 7.28 -16.47 -7.03
CA PRO A 17 7.56 -17.50 -6.04
C PRO A 17 8.94 -17.36 -5.40
N GLY A 18 9.07 -17.67 -4.13
CA GLY A 18 10.29 -17.54 -3.33
C GLY A 18 10.57 -16.12 -2.84
N GLN A 19 9.69 -15.13 -3.10
CA GLN A 19 9.88 -13.75 -2.65
C GLN A 19 9.25 -13.49 -1.29
N ARG A 20 9.76 -12.44 -0.62
CA ARG A 20 9.25 -11.93 0.65
C ARG A 20 8.56 -10.59 0.45
N ILE A 21 7.38 -10.46 1.02
CA ILE A 21 6.63 -9.20 1.04
C ILE A 21 6.36 -8.77 2.48
N CYS A 22 6.23 -7.47 2.67
CA CYS A 22 5.85 -6.87 3.94
C CYS A 22 4.57 -6.07 3.76
N SER A 23 3.61 -6.25 4.66
CA SER A 23 2.43 -5.40 4.76
C SER A 23 2.46 -4.60 6.05
N LEU A 24 2.14 -3.32 5.94
CA LEU A 24 1.94 -2.46 7.11
C LEU A 24 0.48 -2.56 7.51
N GLY A 25 0.25 -3.33 8.58
CA GLY A 25 -1.01 -3.87 9.01
C GLY A 25 -1.48 -5.08 8.19
N TYR A 26 -2.41 -5.87 8.74
CA TYR A 26 -2.89 -7.08 8.09
C TYR A 26 -3.73 -6.77 6.83
N PRO A 27 -3.34 -7.24 5.65
CA PRO A 27 -3.99 -6.89 4.39
C PRO A 27 -5.21 -7.79 4.15
N ASP A 28 -6.41 -7.39 4.62
CA ASP A 28 -7.66 -8.11 4.31
C ASP A 28 -7.90 -8.07 2.79
N ILE A 29 -7.86 -9.22 2.12
CA ILE A 29 -7.96 -9.32 0.66
C ILE A 29 -9.43 -9.24 0.24
N ILE A 30 -9.85 -8.08 -0.31
CA ILE A 30 -11.20 -7.88 -0.83
C ILE A 30 -11.23 -8.29 -2.31
N ALA A 31 -11.39 -9.60 -2.53
CA ALA A 31 -11.56 -10.18 -3.85
C ALA A 31 -12.63 -11.27 -3.79
N THR A 32 -13.40 -11.40 -4.87
CA THR A 32 -14.40 -12.46 -5.00
C THR A 32 -13.73 -13.83 -5.06
N PRO A 33 -14.44 -14.91 -4.72
CA PRO A 33 -13.91 -16.27 -4.85
C PRO A 33 -13.40 -16.60 -6.26
N ASP A 34 -14.04 -16.07 -7.30
CA ASP A 34 -13.62 -16.26 -8.68
C ASP A 34 -12.30 -15.55 -9.00
N GLU A 35 -12.13 -14.31 -8.51
CA GLU A 35 -10.88 -13.56 -8.65
C GLU A 35 -9.73 -14.24 -7.89
N VAL A 36 -9.99 -14.73 -6.68
CA VAL A 36 -9.02 -15.51 -5.91
C VAL A 36 -8.63 -16.78 -6.68
N SER A 37 -9.63 -17.55 -7.14
CA SER A 37 -9.39 -18.79 -7.90
C SER A 37 -8.63 -18.55 -9.21
N ALA A 38 -8.87 -17.43 -9.87
CA ALA A 38 -8.14 -17.05 -11.08
C ALA A 38 -6.64 -16.82 -10.83
N ILE A 39 -6.25 -16.47 -9.59
CA ILE A 39 -4.85 -16.25 -9.21
C ILE A 39 -4.20 -17.52 -8.67
N VAL A 40 -4.81 -18.18 -7.71
CA VAL A 40 -4.22 -19.34 -7.01
C VAL A 40 -4.60 -20.69 -7.60
N GLY A 41 -5.55 -20.73 -8.56
CA GLY A 41 -6.10 -21.97 -9.09
C GLY A 41 -7.00 -22.69 -8.07
N ASN A 42 -7.07 -24.01 -8.18
CA ASN A 42 -7.89 -24.86 -7.31
C ASN A 42 -7.18 -25.22 -5.99
N VAL A 43 -6.65 -24.23 -5.28
CA VAL A 43 -6.00 -24.43 -3.99
C VAL A 43 -7.02 -24.22 -2.88
N SER A 44 -7.02 -25.11 -1.88
CA SER A 44 -7.82 -24.91 -0.67
C SER A 44 -7.16 -23.87 0.21
N LEU A 45 -7.86 -22.76 0.42
CA LEU A 45 -7.40 -21.66 1.28
C LEU A 45 -8.18 -21.65 2.60
N LYS A 46 -7.55 -21.14 3.64
CA LYS A 46 -8.26 -20.71 4.85
C LYS A 46 -8.99 -19.40 4.57
N TYR A 47 -10.11 -19.22 5.26
CA TYR A 47 -10.91 -18.01 5.16
C TYR A 47 -11.07 -17.37 6.53
N LEU A 48 -11.14 -16.05 6.53
CA LEU A 48 -11.37 -15.26 7.73
C LEU A 48 -12.81 -15.40 8.22
N ASP A 49 -13.03 -15.05 9.49
CA ASP A 49 -14.38 -15.04 10.08
C ASP A 49 -15.32 -14.09 9.32
N LYS A 50 -16.59 -14.47 9.25
CA LYS A 50 -17.63 -13.68 8.56
C LYS A 50 -17.79 -12.26 9.08
N SER A 51 -17.40 -11.98 10.33
CA SER A 51 -17.41 -10.64 10.89
C SER A 51 -16.46 -9.70 10.15
N VAL A 52 -15.31 -10.20 9.64
CA VAL A 52 -14.35 -9.45 8.82
C VAL A 52 -14.99 -9.06 7.50
N SER A 53 -15.61 -10.02 6.80
CA SER A 53 -16.34 -9.74 5.54
C SER A 53 -17.41 -8.67 5.75
N LYS A 54 -18.17 -8.77 6.86
CA LYS A 54 -19.21 -7.80 7.21
C LYS A 54 -18.63 -6.40 7.46
N ARG A 55 -17.45 -6.30 8.10
CA ARG A 55 -16.74 -5.02 8.31
C ARG A 55 -16.44 -4.31 6.98
N HIS A 56 -16.11 -5.08 5.95
CA HIS A 56 -15.83 -4.57 4.60
C HIS A 56 -17.06 -4.49 3.69
N GLY A 57 -18.27 -4.78 4.20
CA GLY A 57 -19.52 -4.67 3.44
C GLY A 57 -19.68 -5.71 2.32
N VAL A 58 -18.93 -6.81 2.37
CA VAL A 58 -19.02 -7.88 1.36
C VAL A 58 -19.76 -9.11 1.88
N SER A 59 -20.38 -9.86 0.97
CA SER A 59 -21.21 -11.01 1.30
C SER A 59 -20.44 -12.36 1.27
N TYR A 60 -19.27 -12.39 0.67
CA TYR A 60 -18.39 -13.56 0.57
C TYR A 60 -17.33 -13.56 1.68
N LEU A 61 -16.76 -14.72 1.97
CA LEU A 61 -15.65 -14.84 2.92
C LEU A 61 -14.34 -14.37 2.27
N LEU A 62 -13.54 -13.63 3.04
CA LEU A 62 -12.23 -13.17 2.62
C LEU A 62 -11.19 -14.26 2.89
N PRO A 63 -10.27 -14.54 1.96
CA PRO A 63 -9.18 -15.46 2.22
C PRO A 63 -8.25 -14.92 3.31
N ASP A 64 -7.67 -15.82 4.09
CA ASP A 64 -6.58 -15.49 5.00
C ASP A 64 -5.35 -15.08 4.17
N ALA A 65 -4.81 -13.89 4.42
CA ALA A 65 -3.72 -13.35 3.60
C ALA A 65 -2.43 -14.17 3.74
N GLN A 66 -2.13 -14.68 4.93
CA GLN A 66 -0.96 -15.54 5.14
C GLN A 66 -1.06 -16.82 4.29
N ASP A 67 -2.23 -17.45 4.30
CA ASP A 67 -2.48 -18.68 3.55
C ASP A 67 -2.52 -18.42 2.03
N PHE A 68 -3.12 -17.29 1.62
CA PHE A 68 -3.16 -16.86 0.23
C PHE A 68 -1.73 -16.66 -0.35
N PHE A 69 -0.88 -15.87 0.29
CA PHE A 69 0.47 -15.62 -0.20
C PHE A 69 1.35 -16.87 -0.12
N LYS A 70 1.19 -17.68 0.94
CA LYS A 70 1.87 -18.97 1.05
C LYS A 70 1.49 -19.93 -0.10
N SER A 71 0.25 -19.92 -0.57
CA SER A 71 -0.17 -20.74 -1.72
C SER A 71 0.53 -20.37 -3.03
N LEU A 72 1.08 -19.16 -3.10
CA LEU A 72 1.86 -18.63 -4.23
C LEU A 72 3.39 -18.75 -4.00
N ASP A 73 3.81 -19.46 -2.94
CA ASP A 73 5.22 -19.54 -2.51
C ASP A 73 5.81 -18.14 -2.21
N ILE A 74 5.02 -17.29 -1.54
CA ILE A 74 5.40 -15.94 -1.12
C ILE A 74 5.31 -15.87 0.41
N GLU A 75 6.37 -15.38 1.04
CA GLU A 75 6.39 -15.11 2.48
C GLU A 75 5.84 -13.72 2.78
N LEU A 76 4.86 -13.64 3.69
CA LEU A 76 4.24 -12.38 4.14
C LEU A 76 4.60 -12.08 5.58
N ASP A 77 5.35 -11.00 5.81
CA ASP A 77 5.51 -10.37 7.12
C ASP A 77 4.50 -9.22 7.29
N VAL A 78 3.93 -9.11 8.48
CA VAL A 78 2.97 -8.05 8.81
C VAL A 78 3.50 -7.21 9.96
N TYR A 79 3.67 -5.91 9.75
CA TYR A 79 4.04 -4.95 10.77
C TYR A 79 2.81 -4.18 11.22
N ASP A 80 2.59 -4.09 12.53
CA ASP A 80 1.45 -3.35 13.09
C ASP A 80 1.79 -2.82 14.48
N VAL A 81 1.04 -1.83 14.95
CA VAL A 81 1.11 -1.31 16.33
C VAL A 81 0.32 -2.21 17.30
N VAL A 82 -0.55 -3.05 16.78
CA VAL A 82 -1.37 -4.00 17.56
C VAL A 82 -1.21 -5.43 17.05
N LYS A 83 -1.42 -6.41 17.93
CA LYS A 83 -1.39 -7.83 17.59
C LYS A 83 -2.82 -8.37 17.48
N GLU A 84 -3.47 -8.13 16.35
CA GLU A 84 -4.87 -8.54 16.14
C GLU A 84 -5.00 -9.97 15.59
N ARG A 85 -4.15 -10.37 14.65
CA ARG A 85 -4.19 -11.69 13.98
C ARG A 85 -3.18 -12.68 14.55
N GLY A 86 -2.25 -12.22 15.38
CA GLY A 86 -1.24 -13.06 16.04
C GLY A 86 0.04 -13.26 15.25
N CYS A 87 0.10 -12.84 14.00
CA CYS A 87 1.27 -12.92 13.13
C CYS A 87 2.07 -11.61 13.06
N GLU A 88 1.55 -10.51 13.62
CA GLU A 88 2.13 -9.18 13.48
C GLU A 88 3.45 -9.04 14.25
N ILE A 89 4.42 -8.41 13.59
CA ILE A 89 5.64 -7.87 14.14
C ILE A 89 5.30 -6.48 14.69
N ILE A 90 5.34 -6.34 16.00
CA ILE A 90 4.91 -5.12 16.67
C ILE A 90 5.90 -3.98 16.44
N CYS A 91 5.42 -2.88 15.85
CA CYS A 91 6.20 -1.66 15.68
C CYS A 91 5.29 -0.42 15.64
N ASP A 92 5.87 0.73 16.01
CA ASP A 92 5.25 2.04 15.82
C ASP A 92 6.00 2.80 14.72
N LEU A 93 5.35 2.98 13.58
CA LEU A 93 5.91 3.65 12.41
C LEU A 93 6.18 5.14 12.61
N ASN A 94 5.68 5.75 13.70
CA ASN A 94 6.04 7.12 14.07
C ASN A 94 7.51 7.27 14.46
N HIS A 95 8.17 6.15 14.77
CA HIS A 95 9.58 6.06 15.15
C HIS A 95 10.41 5.32 14.10
N SER A 96 11.70 5.56 14.09
CA SER A 96 12.63 4.86 13.18
C SER A 96 12.63 3.36 13.46
N LEU A 97 12.44 2.56 12.42
CA LEU A 97 12.59 1.11 12.51
C LEU A 97 14.06 0.74 12.54
N HIS A 98 14.44 -0.08 13.53
CA HIS A 98 15.79 -0.65 13.67
C HIS A 98 15.80 -2.09 13.17
N THR A 99 15.52 -2.27 11.87
CA THR A 99 15.58 -3.58 11.23
C THR A 99 16.52 -3.57 10.03
N ILE A 100 17.13 -4.71 9.76
CA ILE A 100 17.94 -4.96 8.55
C ILE A 100 17.14 -5.75 7.50
N GLU A 101 15.88 -6.08 7.79
CA GLU A 101 15.04 -6.83 6.86
C GLU A 101 14.75 -6.00 5.62
N GLU A 102 14.86 -6.65 4.48
CA GLU A 102 14.53 -6.07 3.17
C GLU A 102 13.54 -6.99 2.43
N TYR A 103 12.58 -6.37 1.75
CA TYR A 103 11.49 -7.05 1.08
C TYR A 103 11.46 -6.75 -0.41
N ASP A 104 10.95 -7.71 -1.18
CA ASP A 104 10.69 -7.57 -2.60
C ASP A 104 9.58 -6.55 -2.87
N VAL A 105 8.54 -6.59 -2.03
CA VAL A 105 7.44 -5.63 -2.07
C VAL A 105 7.04 -5.23 -0.66
N VAL A 106 6.83 -3.94 -0.46
CA VAL A 106 6.20 -3.36 0.74
C VAL A 106 4.81 -2.87 0.37
N ILE A 107 3.81 -3.21 1.18
CA ILE A 107 2.41 -2.86 0.96
C ILE A 107 1.96 -1.94 2.11
N ASP A 108 1.42 -0.78 1.75
CA ASP A 108 0.76 0.15 2.66
C ASP A 108 -0.64 0.48 2.14
N VAL A 109 -1.63 -0.16 2.72
CA VAL A 109 -3.03 -0.03 2.32
C VAL A 109 -3.84 0.47 3.51
N GLY A 110 -3.84 1.78 3.70
CA GLY A 110 -4.57 2.42 4.79
C GLY A 110 -3.86 2.35 6.14
N THR A 111 -2.55 2.60 6.19
CA THR A 111 -1.78 2.64 7.45
C THR A 111 -1.10 3.97 7.70
N MET A 112 -0.36 4.51 6.72
CA MET A 112 0.48 5.69 6.99
C MET A 112 -0.32 6.95 7.32
N GLU A 113 -1.55 7.08 6.85
CA GLU A 113 -2.43 8.20 7.18
C GLU A 113 -2.81 8.27 8.66
N HIS A 114 -2.68 7.13 9.37
CA HIS A 114 -2.88 7.03 10.82
C HIS A 114 -1.60 7.30 11.63
N CYS A 115 -0.45 7.46 10.96
CA CYS A 115 0.80 7.84 11.62
C CYS A 115 0.92 9.36 11.68
N PHE A 116 1.04 9.93 12.89
CA PHE A 116 1.22 11.38 13.03
C PHE A 116 2.53 11.87 12.42
N ASN A 117 3.61 11.09 12.54
CA ASN A 117 4.90 11.36 11.90
C ASN A 117 4.98 10.67 10.52
N ILE A 118 4.15 11.14 9.59
CA ILE A 118 4.03 10.55 8.25
C ILE A 118 5.36 10.52 7.47
N GLY A 119 6.25 11.51 7.70
CA GLY A 119 7.59 11.53 7.09
C GLY A 119 8.45 10.35 7.55
N GLN A 120 8.41 10.03 8.85
CA GLN A 120 9.13 8.86 9.38
C GLN A 120 8.51 7.56 8.86
N ALA A 121 7.18 7.47 8.80
CA ALA A 121 6.50 6.31 8.25
C ALA A 121 6.93 6.03 6.81
N LEU A 122 6.97 7.06 5.94
CA LEU A 122 7.48 6.93 4.56
C LEU A 122 8.95 6.49 4.49
N MET A 123 9.81 7.05 5.35
CA MET A 123 11.23 6.65 5.41
C MET A 123 11.38 5.20 5.84
N ASN A 124 10.62 4.76 6.85
CA ASN A 124 10.59 3.35 7.28
C ASN A 124 10.21 2.42 6.14
N MET A 125 9.08 2.72 5.47
CA MET A 125 8.58 1.93 4.34
C MET A 125 9.61 1.84 3.22
N ALA A 126 10.19 2.98 2.83
CA ALA A 126 11.20 3.02 1.78
C ALA A 126 12.48 2.28 2.16
N SER A 127 12.85 2.24 3.44
CA SER A 127 14.03 1.49 3.92
C SER A 127 13.83 -0.03 3.84
N LEU A 128 12.61 -0.51 4.03
CA LEU A 128 12.26 -1.92 3.94
C LEU A 128 12.29 -2.48 2.51
N VAL A 129 12.26 -1.64 1.48
CA VAL A 129 12.26 -2.08 0.08
C VAL A 129 13.70 -2.32 -0.38
N ARG A 130 14.03 -3.54 -0.85
CA ARG A 130 15.33 -3.85 -1.46
C ARG A 130 15.55 -3.13 -2.79
N LEU A 131 16.78 -3.12 -3.27
CA LEU A 131 17.08 -2.61 -4.61
C LEU A 131 16.28 -3.41 -5.67
N ASN A 132 15.64 -2.71 -6.62
CA ASN A 132 14.70 -3.21 -7.62
C ASN A 132 13.38 -3.76 -7.05
N GLY A 133 13.15 -3.68 -5.75
CA GLY A 133 11.87 -3.98 -5.11
C GLY A 133 10.85 -2.87 -5.31
N TYR A 134 9.63 -3.13 -4.88
CA TYR A 134 8.49 -2.24 -5.07
C TYR A 134 7.89 -1.79 -3.74
N ILE A 135 7.25 -0.63 -3.77
CA ILE A 135 6.31 -0.22 -2.74
C ILE A 135 4.97 0.09 -3.40
N ILE A 136 3.89 -0.36 -2.76
CA ILE A 136 2.52 -0.20 -3.24
C ILE A 136 1.71 0.45 -2.13
N HIS A 137 1.09 1.57 -2.46
CA HIS A 137 0.22 2.32 -1.56
C HIS A 137 -1.21 2.38 -2.07
N GLU A 138 -2.16 2.36 -1.13
CA GLU A 138 -3.51 2.89 -1.31
C GLU A 138 -3.94 3.57 0.00
N ASN A 139 -3.98 4.89 0.01
CA ASN A 139 -4.33 5.69 1.19
C ASN A 139 -5.39 6.73 0.82
N PRO A 140 -6.18 7.22 1.79
CA PRO A 140 -7.24 8.17 1.53
C PRO A 140 -6.69 9.47 0.92
N PHE A 141 -7.28 9.91 -0.18
CA PHE A 141 -7.06 11.24 -0.76
C PHE A 141 -8.15 12.21 -0.31
N LEU A 142 -9.40 11.78 -0.38
CA LEU A 142 -10.58 12.54 0.01
C LEU A 142 -11.50 11.64 0.84
N ALA A 143 -11.31 11.65 2.15
CA ALA A 143 -12.12 10.91 3.10
C ALA A 143 -12.10 11.64 4.45
N GLY A 144 -13.22 12.22 4.82
CA GLY A 144 -13.34 13.03 6.03
C GLY A 144 -13.16 12.21 7.32
N ASN A 145 -12.23 12.61 8.20
CA ASN A 145 -11.96 11.94 9.48
C ASN A 145 -11.52 10.47 9.38
N HIS A 146 -11.00 10.03 8.22
CA HIS A 146 -10.50 8.66 8.06
C HIS A 146 -9.19 8.45 8.85
N GLY A 147 -8.27 9.39 8.76
CA GLY A 147 -6.99 9.39 9.46
C GLY A 147 -6.54 10.81 9.79
N PHE A 148 -5.28 10.99 10.18
CA PHE A 148 -4.71 12.33 10.38
C PHE A 148 -4.55 13.07 9.05
N TYR A 149 -4.35 12.36 7.94
CA TYR A 149 -3.99 12.94 6.65
C TYR A 149 -4.83 12.39 5.51
N GLY A 150 -5.25 13.29 4.60
CA GLY A 150 -5.60 12.95 3.23
C GLY A 150 -4.34 13.04 2.36
N ILE A 151 -3.99 11.97 1.65
CA ILE A 151 -2.71 11.85 0.95
C ILE A 151 -2.80 12.41 -0.45
N ASN A 152 -2.07 13.51 -0.70
CA ASN A 152 -1.97 14.07 -2.04
C ASN A 152 -0.98 13.29 -2.92
N PRO A 153 -1.28 13.13 -4.22
CA PRO A 153 -0.38 12.47 -5.19
C PRO A 153 1.05 13.00 -5.19
N THR A 154 1.23 14.31 -4.95
CA THR A 154 2.55 14.96 -4.88
C THR A 154 3.43 14.41 -3.75
N LEU A 155 2.84 13.88 -2.67
CA LEU A 155 3.63 13.27 -1.60
C LEU A 155 4.43 12.09 -2.14
N TYR A 156 3.77 11.19 -2.89
CA TYR A 156 4.42 10.02 -3.45
C TYR A 156 5.44 10.39 -4.53
N THR A 157 5.03 11.20 -5.50
CA THR A 157 5.92 11.55 -6.62
C THR A 157 7.17 12.27 -6.13
N ASP A 158 7.02 13.28 -5.27
CA ASP A 158 8.13 14.09 -4.83
C ASP A 158 9.03 13.35 -3.83
N PHE A 159 8.46 12.56 -2.92
CA PHE A 159 9.26 11.78 -1.97
C PHE A 159 10.04 10.67 -2.67
N TYR A 160 9.36 9.82 -3.43
CA TYR A 160 9.99 8.64 -4.02
C TYR A 160 11.04 8.98 -5.08
N GLU A 161 10.77 9.90 -5.99
CA GLU A 161 11.75 10.29 -7.00
C GLU A 161 12.99 10.96 -6.42
N GLN A 162 12.81 11.78 -5.38
CA GLN A 162 13.95 12.41 -4.72
C GLN A 162 14.74 11.42 -3.87
N ASN A 163 14.19 10.26 -3.56
CA ASN A 163 14.81 9.21 -2.75
C ASN A 163 15.18 7.94 -3.53
N GLY A 164 15.37 8.07 -4.86
CA GLY A 164 15.97 7.00 -5.67
C GLY A 164 14.98 5.95 -6.16
N PHE A 165 13.67 6.26 -6.15
CA PHE A 165 12.65 5.41 -6.74
C PHE A 165 12.16 5.97 -8.08
N GLU A 166 11.69 5.07 -8.93
CA GLU A 166 10.94 5.37 -10.15
C GLU A 166 9.45 5.18 -9.85
N ILE A 167 8.64 6.20 -10.16
CA ILE A 167 7.18 6.11 -10.05
C ILE A 167 6.63 5.41 -11.29
N GLU A 168 6.03 4.24 -11.11
CA GLU A 168 5.36 3.51 -12.18
C GLU A 168 3.88 3.88 -12.31
N MET A 169 3.23 4.25 -11.20
CA MET A 169 1.80 4.57 -11.17
C MET A 169 1.49 5.57 -10.06
N VAL A 170 0.63 6.55 -10.36
CA VAL A 170 -0.13 7.31 -9.35
C VAL A 170 -1.53 7.53 -9.89
N LYS A 171 -2.54 6.99 -9.20
CA LYS A 171 -3.94 7.03 -9.60
C LYS A 171 -4.84 7.43 -8.44
N LEU A 172 -6.01 7.94 -8.77
CA LEU A 172 -7.12 8.12 -7.83
C LEU A 172 -8.18 7.07 -8.11
N ALA A 173 -8.70 6.47 -7.06
CA ALA A 173 -9.73 5.43 -7.13
C ALA A 173 -10.83 5.69 -6.11
N ASP A 174 -12.01 5.13 -6.34
CA ASP A 174 -13.09 5.09 -5.35
C ASP A 174 -12.70 4.13 -4.22
N MET A 175 -12.74 4.60 -2.97
CA MET A 175 -12.42 3.79 -1.78
C MET A 175 -13.38 2.63 -1.56
N HIS A 176 -14.58 2.68 -2.13
CA HIS A 176 -15.61 1.65 -1.96
C HIS A 176 -15.67 0.64 -3.11
N GLY A 177 -14.60 0.54 -3.90
CA GLY A 177 -14.49 -0.47 -4.98
C GLY A 177 -15.22 -0.09 -6.26
N GLY A 178 -15.58 1.18 -6.43
CA GLY A 178 -16.11 1.70 -7.68
C GLY A 178 -15.08 1.70 -8.81
N THR A 179 -15.57 1.93 -10.02
CA THR A 179 -14.75 1.87 -11.25
C THR A 179 -13.97 3.15 -11.56
N TYR A 180 -14.04 4.16 -10.68
CA TYR A 180 -13.38 5.44 -10.94
C TYR A 180 -11.89 5.34 -10.67
N ILE A 181 -11.12 5.13 -11.74
CA ILE A 181 -9.65 5.20 -11.70
C ILE A 181 -9.22 6.32 -12.64
N HIS A 182 -8.54 7.31 -12.10
CA HIS A 182 -8.09 8.48 -12.83
C HIS A 182 -6.60 8.72 -12.59
N ASP A 183 -5.85 8.97 -13.66
CA ASP A 183 -4.44 9.33 -13.54
C ASP A 183 -4.31 10.69 -12.83
N ALA A 184 -3.52 10.72 -11.75
CA ALA A 184 -3.31 11.95 -11.01
C ALA A 184 -2.33 12.89 -11.75
N PRO A 185 -2.70 14.16 -11.99
CA PRO A 185 -1.78 15.13 -12.57
C PRO A 185 -0.59 15.38 -11.65
N ARG A 186 0.60 15.35 -12.20
CA ARG A 186 1.84 15.37 -11.40
C ARG A 186 2.14 16.70 -10.71
N THR A 187 1.96 17.80 -11.41
CA THR A 187 2.40 19.13 -10.92
C THR A 187 1.31 20.19 -10.96
N LYS A 188 0.21 19.93 -11.61
CA LYS A 188 -0.90 20.89 -11.78
C LYS A 188 -1.94 20.69 -10.70
N ARG A 189 -2.45 21.79 -10.16
CA ARG A 189 -3.68 21.74 -9.37
C ARG A 189 -4.81 21.20 -10.24
N PHE A 190 -5.61 20.33 -9.69
CA PHE A 190 -6.79 19.79 -10.35
C PHE A 190 -7.97 19.84 -9.39
N GLN A 191 -9.16 19.88 -9.98
CA GLN A 191 -10.41 19.81 -9.24
C GLN A 191 -11.06 18.48 -9.51
N ILE A 192 -11.53 17.83 -8.47
CA ILE A 192 -12.34 16.64 -8.57
C ILE A 192 -13.70 16.98 -7.99
N SER A 193 -14.73 16.78 -8.79
CA SER A 193 -16.11 16.80 -8.34
C SER A 193 -16.56 15.36 -8.19
N SER A 194 -16.30 14.78 -7.03
CA SER A 194 -16.78 13.43 -6.69
C SER A 194 -17.59 13.51 -5.40
N PRO A 195 -18.79 12.94 -5.37
CA PRO A 195 -19.54 12.76 -4.13
C PRO A 195 -19.01 11.59 -3.28
N GLN A 196 -18.05 10.84 -3.78
CA GLN A 196 -17.51 9.62 -3.18
C GLN A 196 -16.18 9.89 -2.51
N GLU A 197 -15.85 9.08 -1.50
CA GLU A 197 -14.53 9.06 -0.90
C GLU A 197 -13.52 8.46 -1.89
N LEU A 198 -12.37 9.10 -1.99
CA LEU A 198 -11.32 8.72 -2.94
C LEU A 198 -10.05 8.33 -2.22
N SER A 199 -9.41 7.27 -2.72
CA SER A 199 -8.04 6.89 -2.38
C SER A 199 -7.05 7.37 -3.43
N CYS A 200 -5.79 7.50 -3.00
CA CYS A 200 -4.64 7.68 -3.89
C CYS A 200 -3.82 6.40 -3.89
N ILE A 201 -3.67 5.80 -5.07
CA ILE A 201 -2.87 4.61 -5.31
C ILE A 201 -1.53 5.04 -5.87
N ALA A 202 -0.43 4.52 -5.32
CA ALA A 202 0.90 4.73 -5.85
C ALA A 202 1.70 3.44 -5.91
N VAL A 203 2.47 3.27 -6.99
CA VAL A 203 3.44 2.19 -7.15
C VAL A 203 4.78 2.80 -7.51
N ALA A 204 5.80 2.51 -6.70
CA ALA A 204 7.15 2.96 -6.93
C ALA A 204 8.15 1.80 -6.86
N LYS A 205 9.18 1.86 -7.70
CA LYS A 205 10.26 0.86 -7.76
C LYS A 205 11.57 1.47 -7.30
N ARG A 206 12.26 0.83 -6.34
CA ARG A 206 13.56 1.31 -5.87
C ARG A 206 14.65 1.07 -6.91
N LYS A 207 15.25 2.16 -7.43
CA LYS A 207 16.28 2.13 -8.47
C LYS A 207 17.67 2.39 -7.93
N VAL A 208 17.76 3.14 -6.82
CA VAL A 208 19.03 3.53 -6.20
C VAL A 208 18.88 3.46 -4.69
N ILE A 209 19.89 2.92 -4.00
CA ILE A 209 20.03 3.02 -2.54
C ILE A 209 20.82 4.28 -2.25
N LYS A 210 20.24 5.18 -1.50
CA LYS A 210 20.85 6.46 -1.09
C LYS A 210 20.31 6.89 0.27
N GLU A 211 20.99 7.82 0.92
CA GLU A 211 20.48 8.46 2.12
C GLU A 211 19.19 9.22 1.83
N PHE A 212 18.20 9.06 2.70
CA PHE A 212 16.91 9.71 2.54
C PHE A 212 17.00 11.21 2.79
N THR A 213 16.29 11.94 1.95
CA THR A 213 16.16 13.41 2.05
C THR A 213 14.68 13.79 2.12
N PHE A 214 14.37 14.87 2.86
CA PHE A 214 13.05 15.45 2.82
C PHE A 214 12.79 16.08 1.45
N PRO A 215 11.66 15.78 0.81
CA PRO A 215 11.40 16.25 -0.54
C PRO A 215 11.05 17.75 -0.56
N ILE A 216 11.46 18.41 -1.63
CA ILE A 216 10.95 19.72 -2.00
C ILE A 216 9.94 19.53 -3.12
N GLN A 217 8.74 20.11 -2.99
CA GLN A 217 7.74 20.01 -4.04
C GLN A 217 8.30 20.43 -5.40
N THR A 218 8.13 19.59 -6.41
CA THR A 218 8.68 19.78 -7.75
C THR A 218 8.36 21.17 -8.33
N LYS A 219 7.15 21.69 -8.09
CA LYS A 219 6.75 23.03 -8.55
C LYS A 219 7.60 24.20 -7.99
N TYR A 220 8.33 23.97 -6.90
CA TYR A 220 9.20 25.00 -6.28
C TYR A 220 10.69 24.80 -6.58
N LYS A 221 11.09 23.65 -7.12
CA LYS A 221 12.50 23.37 -7.42
C LYS A 221 13.14 24.38 -8.38
N GLU A 222 12.38 24.86 -9.36
CA GLU A 222 12.85 25.85 -10.32
C GLU A 222 13.03 27.26 -9.72
N LEU A 223 12.40 27.49 -8.55
CA LEU A 223 12.48 28.77 -7.83
C LEU A 223 13.64 28.83 -6.83
N ILE A 224 14.23 27.69 -6.52
CA ILE A 224 15.36 27.54 -5.58
C ILE A 224 16.64 27.36 -6.41
N LYS A 225 17.00 28.42 -7.11
CA LYS A 225 18.28 28.51 -7.85
C LYS A 225 19.24 29.46 -7.12
#